data_cbacdde6d5da8184757e0c7664a7b48f
#
_entry.id   cbacdde6d5da8184757e0c7664a7b48f
#
_cell.length_a   1.000
_cell.length_b   1.000
_cell.length_c   1.000
_cell.angle_alpha   90.00
_cell.angle_beta   90.00
_cell.angle_gamma   90.00
#
_symmetry.space_group_name_H-M   'P 1'
#
loop_
_entity.id
_entity.type
_entity.pdbx_description
1 polymer ?
#
loop_
_entity_poly.entity_id
_entity_poly.type
_entity_poly.pdbx_seq_one_letter_code
_entity_poly.pdbx_strand_id
1 'polypeptide(L)'
;MLSQFKMNPDPAYQNRLLPERDNASFFDGYSVWFYKEQGDLQQANAFTLEFEIAPFGISSEGDAIFSCMDRKTSEGMAVRLTSDGKVEVILGFGGRQMVFYSIRENVDLEKWNHIFVIYRFREGWCDLVVNGVLSNRLQFGRFQKIKWPRHKIFIGKDADKDCLTPQMG
;
A
#
# COMPACT_ATOMS: atom_id res chain seq x y z
N MET A 1 5.75 0.49 -19.28
CA MET A 1 5.12 -0.71 -19.86
C MET A 1 4.82 -1.68 -18.72
N LEU A 2 3.55 -1.87 -18.40
CA LEU A 2 3.11 -2.80 -17.34
C LEU A 2 3.23 -4.23 -17.89
N SER A 3 4.08 -5.06 -17.29
CA SER A 3 4.11 -6.47 -17.60
C SER A 3 3.06 -7.19 -16.74
N GLN A 4 1.95 -7.59 -17.36
CA GLN A 4 0.93 -8.42 -16.73
C GLN A 4 1.40 -9.88 -16.71
N PHE A 5 1.54 -10.44 -15.52
CA PHE A 5 1.46 -11.90 -15.36
C PHE A 5 0.00 -12.23 -15.02
N LYS A 6 -0.75 -12.80 -15.97
CA LYS A 6 -2.05 -13.39 -15.70
C LYS A 6 -1.84 -14.81 -15.18
N MET A 7 -2.01 -15.03 -13.89
CA MET A 7 -2.41 -16.35 -13.41
C MET A 7 -3.93 -16.44 -13.40
N ASN A 8 -4.49 -17.57 -13.82
CA ASN A 8 -5.92 -17.81 -13.64
C ASN A 8 -6.21 -17.89 -12.14
N PRO A 9 -7.17 -17.11 -11.64
CA PRO A 9 -7.57 -17.20 -10.24
C PRO A 9 -8.10 -18.58 -9.92
N ASP A 10 -7.87 -19.02 -8.68
CA ASP A 10 -8.43 -20.26 -8.16
C ASP A 10 -9.97 -20.25 -8.37
N PRO A 11 -10.55 -21.32 -8.97
CA PRO A 11 -11.99 -21.44 -9.21
C PRO A 11 -12.85 -21.20 -7.96
N ALA A 12 -12.32 -21.45 -6.76
CA ALA A 12 -13.02 -21.17 -5.50
C ALA A 12 -13.33 -19.69 -5.27
N TYR A 13 -12.56 -18.78 -5.88
CA TYR A 13 -12.79 -17.33 -5.77
C TYR A 13 -13.72 -16.78 -6.87
N GLN A 14 -13.90 -17.51 -7.97
CA GLN A 14 -14.76 -17.06 -9.10
C GLN A 14 -16.25 -17.01 -8.75
N ASN A 15 -16.68 -17.69 -7.68
CA ASN A 15 -18.08 -17.75 -7.25
C ASN A 15 -18.45 -16.72 -6.19
N ARG A 16 -17.54 -15.86 -5.77
CA ARG A 16 -17.85 -14.78 -4.82
C ARG A 16 -18.39 -13.59 -5.59
N LEU A 17 -19.65 -13.26 -5.33
CA LEU A 17 -20.39 -12.15 -5.97
C LEU A 17 -19.90 -10.80 -5.44
N LEU A 18 -18.71 -10.39 -5.85
CA LEU A 18 -18.37 -8.97 -5.79
C LEU A 18 -19.03 -8.26 -6.97
N PRO A 19 -19.51 -7.02 -6.80
CA PRO A 19 -19.94 -6.20 -7.93
C PRO A 19 -18.82 -6.14 -8.95
N GLU A 20 -19.06 -6.62 -10.17
CA GLU A 20 -18.07 -6.58 -11.24
C GLU A 20 -17.62 -5.14 -11.49
N ARG A 21 -16.32 -4.93 -11.53
CA ARG A 21 -15.72 -3.73 -12.05
C ARG A 21 -14.84 -4.11 -13.23
N ASP A 22 -15.10 -3.52 -14.38
CA ASP A 22 -14.52 -3.86 -15.67
C ASP A 22 -12.99 -3.84 -15.75
N ASN A 23 -12.31 -3.22 -14.78
CA ASN A 23 -10.86 -3.03 -14.76
C ASN A 23 -10.21 -3.39 -13.42
N ALA A 24 -10.82 -4.23 -12.62
CA ALA A 24 -10.21 -4.68 -11.37
C ALA A 24 -9.17 -5.79 -11.61
N SER A 25 -8.09 -5.75 -10.85
CA SER A 25 -7.07 -6.80 -10.84
C SER A 25 -7.23 -7.65 -9.60
N PHE A 26 -7.19 -8.96 -9.80
CA PHE A 26 -7.23 -9.92 -8.71
C PHE A 26 -5.81 -10.24 -8.23
N PHE A 27 -5.62 -10.19 -6.93
CA PHE A 27 -4.39 -10.60 -6.25
C PHE A 27 -4.70 -11.83 -5.40
N ASP A 28 -4.09 -12.95 -5.74
CA ASP A 28 -4.29 -14.28 -5.13
C ASP A 28 -3.30 -14.56 -3.96
N GLY A 29 -2.56 -13.55 -3.53
CA GLY A 29 -1.49 -13.67 -2.53
C GLY A 29 -0.14 -14.05 -3.13
N TYR A 30 -0.08 -14.47 -4.39
CA TYR A 30 1.14 -14.80 -5.13
C TYR A 30 1.41 -13.82 -6.26
N SER A 31 0.36 -13.29 -6.87
CA SER A 31 0.45 -12.28 -7.93
C SER A 31 0.91 -10.96 -7.37
N VAL A 32 1.86 -10.32 -8.05
CA VAL A 32 2.38 -9.01 -7.67
C VAL A 32 2.55 -8.16 -8.93
N TRP A 33 2.19 -6.90 -8.81
CA TRP A 33 2.52 -5.90 -9.81
C TRP A 33 3.69 -5.07 -9.31
N PHE A 34 4.63 -4.77 -10.19
CA PHE A 34 5.69 -3.85 -9.87
C PHE A 34 5.82 -2.77 -10.93
N TYR A 35 6.16 -1.58 -10.47
CA TYR A 35 6.44 -0.42 -11.30
C TYR A 35 7.90 0.01 -11.12
N LYS A 36 8.62 0.17 -12.23
CA LYS A 36 10.07 0.37 -12.21
C LYS A 36 10.47 1.84 -12.02
N GLU A 37 9.60 2.78 -12.38
CA GLU A 37 9.94 4.20 -12.41
C GLU A 37 9.28 4.97 -11.26
N GLN A 38 10.09 5.62 -10.45
CA GLN A 38 9.64 6.41 -9.28
C GLN A 38 9.86 7.91 -9.47
N GLY A 39 10.30 8.35 -10.66
CA GLY A 39 10.81 9.70 -10.90
C GLY A 39 9.91 10.83 -10.40
N ASP A 40 8.62 10.73 -10.66
CA ASP A 40 7.65 11.77 -10.30
C ASP A 40 7.38 11.83 -8.79
N LEU A 41 7.34 10.68 -8.10
CA LEU A 41 7.14 10.63 -6.66
C LEU A 41 8.32 11.22 -5.89
N GLN A 42 9.55 11.03 -6.37
CA GLN A 42 10.75 11.55 -5.70
C GLN A 42 10.77 13.08 -5.66
N GLN A 43 10.17 13.74 -6.63
CA GLN A 43 10.15 15.19 -6.75
C GLN A 43 8.88 15.81 -6.14
N ALA A 44 7.84 15.03 -5.91
CA ALA A 44 6.56 15.52 -5.45
C ALA A 44 6.64 16.12 -4.03
N ASN A 45 6.08 17.32 -3.87
CA ASN A 45 5.87 17.97 -2.58
C ASN A 45 4.51 17.63 -1.97
N ALA A 46 3.59 17.14 -2.78
CA ALA A 46 2.30 16.63 -2.37
C ALA A 46 1.86 15.57 -3.38
N PHE A 47 1.20 14.53 -2.91
CA PHE A 47 0.58 13.52 -3.75
C PHE A 47 -0.61 12.90 -3.04
N THR A 48 -1.46 12.28 -3.81
CA THR A 48 -2.52 11.40 -3.32
C THR A 48 -2.33 10.03 -3.92
N LEU A 49 -2.32 9.00 -3.08
CA LEU A 49 -2.50 7.62 -3.50
C LEU A 49 -3.97 7.26 -3.28
N GLU A 50 -4.57 6.69 -4.29
CA GLU A 50 -5.96 6.25 -4.29
C GLU A 50 -6.02 4.77 -4.61
N PHE A 51 -6.77 4.03 -3.80
CA PHE A 51 -6.97 2.60 -3.95
C PHE A 51 -8.45 2.27 -3.81
N GLU A 52 -8.93 1.44 -4.71
CA GLU A 52 -10.20 0.72 -4.56
C GLU A 52 -9.88 -0.76 -4.38
N ILE A 53 -10.23 -1.31 -3.24
CA ILE A 53 -9.91 -2.69 -2.88
C ILE A 53 -11.14 -3.43 -2.36
N ALA A 54 -11.20 -4.72 -2.63
CA ALA A 54 -12.23 -5.60 -2.08
C ALA A 54 -11.56 -6.88 -1.56
N PRO A 55 -11.05 -6.87 -0.31
CA PRO A 55 -10.35 -8.02 0.23
C PRO A 55 -11.35 -9.14 0.57
N PHE A 56 -11.04 -10.37 0.16
CA PHE A 56 -11.80 -11.57 0.55
C PHE A 56 -11.40 -12.10 1.93
N GLY A 57 -10.23 -11.76 2.39
CA GLY A 57 -9.67 -12.06 3.69
C GLY A 57 -8.41 -11.25 3.90
N ILE A 58 -7.90 -11.24 5.11
CA ILE A 58 -6.64 -10.59 5.47
C ILE A 58 -5.82 -11.61 6.23
N SER A 59 -4.54 -11.76 5.87
CA SER A 59 -3.64 -12.69 6.55
C SER A 59 -3.38 -12.27 8.00
N SER A 60 -2.96 -13.21 8.83
CA SER A 60 -2.61 -12.93 10.25
C SER A 60 -1.47 -11.91 10.39
N GLU A 61 -0.61 -11.78 9.38
CA GLU A 61 0.48 -10.81 9.34
C GLU A 61 0.08 -9.48 8.67
N GLY A 62 -1.18 -9.40 8.20
CA GLY A 62 -1.67 -8.31 7.36
C GLY A 62 -1.14 -8.40 5.92
N ASP A 63 -1.76 -7.64 5.01
CA ASP A 63 -1.49 -7.69 3.58
C ASP A 63 -1.08 -6.33 3.04
N ALA A 64 -0.10 -6.32 2.15
CA ALA A 64 0.35 -5.08 1.53
C ALA A 64 -0.54 -4.73 0.33
N ILE A 65 -1.03 -3.48 0.30
CA ILE A 65 -1.71 -2.89 -0.86
C ILE A 65 -0.66 -2.29 -1.79
N PHE A 66 0.22 -1.47 -1.22
CA PHE A 66 1.26 -0.74 -1.92
C PHE A 66 2.52 -0.74 -1.07
N SER A 67 3.68 -0.95 -1.66
CA SER A 67 4.95 -0.85 -0.96
C SER A 67 6.08 -0.42 -1.88
N CYS A 68 6.83 0.59 -1.47
CA CYS A 68 8.19 0.87 -1.93
C CYS A 68 9.08 1.20 -0.73
N MET A 69 8.87 0.48 0.37
CA MET A 69 9.55 0.69 1.64
C MET A 69 10.84 -0.11 1.71
N ASP A 70 11.94 0.53 2.07
CA ASP A 70 13.17 -0.12 2.54
C ASP A 70 13.25 0.03 4.07
N ARG A 71 12.98 -1.06 4.78
CA ARG A 71 12.98 -1.05 6.25
C ARG A 71 14.38 -0.89 6.84
N LYS A 72 15.43 -1.32 6.13
CA LYS A 72 16.81 -1.21 6.62
C LYS A 72 17.26 0.24 6.68
N THR A 73 16.92 1.01 5.67
CA THR A 73 17.25 2.44 5.60
C THR A 73 16.16 3.33 6.14
N SER A 74 14.96 2.77 6.43
CA SER A 74 13.74 3.52 6.78
C SER A 74 13.41 4.57 5.71
N GLU A 75 13.48 4.16 4.44
CA GLU A 75 13.16 4.99 3.28
C GLU A 75 11.94 4.44 2.57
N GLY A 76 11.09 5.32 2.03
CA GLY A 76 9.94 4.95 1.22
C GLY A 76 8.60 5.06 1.92
N MET A 77 7.64 4.32 1.40
CA MET A 77 6.27 4.32 1.89
C MET A 77 5.63 2.95 1.69
N ALA A 78 4.77 2.57 2.62
CA ALA A 78 3.90 1.42 2.44
C ALA A 78 2.48 1.73 2.91
N VAL A 79 1.50 1.09 2.27
CA VAL A 79 0.09 1.05 2.67
C VAL A 79 -0.31 -0.41 2.77
N ARG A 80 -0.85 -0.81 3.93
CA ARG A 80 -1.14 -2.21 4.25
C ARG A 80 -2.50 -2.33 4.92
N LEU A 81 -3.04 -3.54 4.93
CA LEU A 81 -4.12 -3.94 5.81
C LEU A 81 -3.52 -4.70 7.00
N THR A 82 -3.95 -4.37 8.18
CA THR A 82 -3.67 -5.17 9.39
C THR A 82 -4.67 -6.31 9.50
N SER A 83 -4.34 -7.35 10.28
CA SER A 83 -5.22 -8.51 10.46
C SER A 83 -6.60 -8.18 11.06
N ASP A 84 -6.73 -7.04 11.74
CA ASP A 84 -7.99 -6.52 12.30
C ASP A 84 -8.72 -5.54 11.34
N GLY A 85 -8.30 -5.48 10.07
CA GLY A 85 -8.97 -4.69 9.02
C GLY A 85 -8.66 -3.20 9.01
N LYS A 86 -7.68 -2.74 9.78
CA LYS A 86 -7.24 -1.34 9.71
C LYS A 86 -6.33 -1.12 8.50
N VAL A 87 -6.35 0.09 7.98
CA VAL A 87 -5.35 0.56 7.03
C VAL A 87 -4.15 1.10 7.80
N GLU A 88 -2.98 0.52 7.57
CA GLU A 88 -1.70 0.96 8.08
C GLU A 88 -0.96 1.76 7.02
N VAL A 89 -0.43 2.92 7.38
CA VAL A 89 0.42 3.74 6.51
C VAL A 89 1.78 3.92 7.19
N ILE A 90 2.84 3.58 6.46
CA ILE A 90 4.24 3.71 6.89
C ILE A 90 4.91 4.76 6.02
N LEU A 91 5.51 5.77 6.65
CA LEU A 91 6.27 6.82 5.98
C LEU A 91 7.73 6.77 6.44
N GLY A 92 8.66 6.62 5.51
CA GLY A 92 10.10 6.54 5.74
C GLY A 92 10.81 7.83 5.34
N PHE A 93 11.59 8.39 6.26
CA PHE A 93 12.25 9.67 6.09
C PHE A 93 13.79 9.54 6.03
N GLY A 94 14.30 8.30 5.97
CA GLY A 94 15.72 7.99 6.09
C GLY A 94 16.18 7.98 7.54
N GLY A 95 16.57 6.80 8.04
CA GLY A 95 16.97 6.61 9.43
C GLY A 95 15.84 6.60 10.45
N ARG A 96 14.62 7.00 10.08
CA ARG A 96 13.41 6.88 10.89
C ARG A 96 12.18 6.65 10.03
N GLN A 97 11.20 5.98 10.61
CA GLN A 97 9.87 5.80 10.02
C GLN A 97 8.79 6.25 11.00
N MET A 98 7.65 6.62 10.45
CA MET A 98 6.44 6.88 11.22
C MET A 98 5.32 5.98 10.69
N VAL A 99 4.55 5.43 11.61
CA VAL A 99 3.44 4.51 11.31
C VAL A 99 2.17 5.08 11.90
N PHE A 100 1.08 5.04 11.15
CA PHE A 100 -0.23 5.40 11.65
C PHE A 100 -1.31 4.53 11.00
N TYR A 101 -2.45 4.45 11.65
CA TYR A 101 -3.53 3.53 11.30
C TYR A 101 -4.85 4.27 11.13
N SER A 102 -5.77 3.66 10.38
CA SER A 102 -7.15 4.09 10.44
C SER A 102 -7.70 3.92 11.87
N ILE A 103 -8.50 4.91 12.33
CA ILE A 103 -9.05 4.93 13.69
C ILE A 103 -10.58 4.80 13.66
N ARG A 104 -11.23 5.47 12.70
CA ARG A 104 -12.68 5.59 12.66
C ARG A 104 -13.35 4.52 11.80
N GLU A 105 -12.66 4.13 10.71
CA GLU A 105 -13.20 3.20 9.72
C GLU A 105 -12.20 2.08 9.48
N ASN A 106 -12.73 0.85 9.44
CA ASN A 106 -12.00 -0.33 9.01
C ASN A 106 -12.38 -0.66 7.58
N VAL A 107 -11.60 -1.51 6.94
CA VAL A 107 -11.89 -2.09 5.65
C VAL A 107 -12.87 -3.24 5.83
N ASP A 108 -13.99 -3.19 5.14
CA ASP A 108 -14.97 -4.26 5.08
C ASP A 108 -14.48 -5.39 4.17
N LEU A 109 -14.56 -6.62 4.64
CA LEU A 109 -14.32 -7.79 3.80
C LEU A 109 -15.46 -7.98 2.78
N GLU A 110 -15.11 -8.52 1.62
CA GLU A 110 -16.06 -8.83 0.54
C GLU A 110 -16.88 -7.63 0.02
N LYS A 111 -16.35 -6.42 0.26
CA LYS A 111 -16.91 -5.16 -0.25
C LYS A 111 -15.83 -4.28 -0.85
N TRP A 112 -16.23 -3.46 -1.79
CA TRP A 112 -15.35 -2.41 -2.29
C TRP A 112 -15.14 -1.32 -1.23
N ASN A 113 -13.88 -1.05 -0.96
CA ASN A 113 -13.45 0.00 -0.03
C ASN A 113 -12.60 1.01 -0.80
N HIS A 114 -12.78 2.28 -0.48
CA HIS A 114 -12.07 3.38 -1.09
C HIS A 114 -11.11 4.00 -0.09
N ILE A 115 -9.83 4.01 -0.41
CA ILE A 115 -8.75 4.47 0.48
C ILE A 115 -7.98 5.58 -0.22
N PHE A 116 -7.82 6.71 0.46
CA PHE A 116 -6.91 7.78 0.05
C PHE A 116 -5.84 7.99 1.09
N VAL A 117 -4.60 8.12 0.63
CA VAL A 117 -3.47 8.60 1.42
C VAL A 117 -2.99 9.91 0.81
N ILE A 118 -3.21 11.01 1.52
CA ILE A 118 -2.96 12.37 1.04
C ILE A 118 -1.76 12.93 1.78
N TYR A 119 -0.61 12.97 1.11
CA TYR A 119 0.64 13.46 1.67
C TYR A 119 0.89 14.91 1.29
N ARG A 120 1.24 15.75 2.27
CA ARG A 120 1.53 17.17 2.10
C ARG A 120 2.82 17.57 2.83
N PHE A 121 3.91 17.61 2.09
CA PHE A 121 5.23 17.89 2.62
C PHE A 121 5.37 19.26 3.28
N ARG A 122 4.87 20.32 2.61
CA ARG A 122 5.02 21.69 3.09
C ARG A 122 4.24 21.96 4.36
N GLU A 123 3.08 21.37 4.45
CA GLU A 123 2.18 21.48 5.59
C GLU A 123 2.59 20.55 6.74
N GLY A 124 3.34 19.50 6.44
CA GLY A 124 3.88 18.57 7.42
C GLY A 124 2.88 17.57 7.96
N TRP A 125 1.95 17.12 7.11
CA TRP A 125 0.95 16.12 7.51
C TRP A 125 0.60 15.13 6.37
N CYS A 126 0.03 14.01 6.79
CA CYS A 126 -0.51 12.98 5.92
C CYS A 126 -1.89 12.57 6.42
N ASP A 127 -2.89 12.63 5.55
CA ASP A 127 -4.25 12.18 5.83
C ASP A 127 -4.47 10.77 5.31
N LEU A 128 -5.24 10.02 6.08
CA LEU A 128 -5.80 8.74 5.70
C LEU A 128 -7.32 8.85 5.69
N VAL A 129 -7.91 8.68 4.51
CA VAL A 129 -9.35 8.68 4.29
C VAL A 129 -9.76 7.25 3.90
N VAL A 130 -10.75 6.70 4.57
CA VAL A 130 -11.31 5.38 4.29
C VAL A 130 -12.80 5.53 4.07
N ASN A 131 -13.33 5.04 2.96
CA ASN A 131 -14.74 5.08 2.60
C ASN A 131 -15.36 6.51 2.72
N GLY A 132 -14.60 7.52 2.32
CA GLY A 132 -15.03 8.94 2.36
C GLY A 132 -14.91 9.60 3.72
N VAL A 133 -14.48 8.90 4.77
CA VAL A 133 -14.29 9.45 6.13
C VAL A 133 -12.82 9.72 6.38
N LEU A 134 -12.47 10.93 6.84
CA LEU A 134 -11.12 11.20 7.36
C LEU A 134 -10.92 10.36 8.63
N SER A 135 -10.23 9.25 8.47
CA SER A 135 -10.03 8.27 9.52
C SER A 135 -8.92 8.68 10.47
N ASN A 136 -7.83 9.22 9.95
CA ASN A 136 -6.70 9.68 10.77
C ASN A 136 -5.88 10.73 10.05
N ARG A 137 -5.12 11.53 10.81
CA ARG A 137 -4.12 12.48 10.33
C ARG A 137 -2.84 12.35 11.14
N LEU A 138 -1.73 12.06 10.44
CA LEU A 138 -0.40 12.10 11.03
C LEU A 138 0.24 13.47 10.78
N GLN A 139 0.70 14.13 11.83
CA GLN A 139 1.59 15.30 11.73
C GLN A 139 3.04 14.86 11.95
N PHE A 140 3.93 15.22 11.03
CA PHE A 140 5.33 14.80 11.07
C PHE A 140 6.34 15.96 11.06
N GLY A 141 5.85 17.18 11.05
CA GLY A 141 6.67 18.38 10.99
C GLY A 141 6.88 18.90 9.56
N ARG A 142 6.99 20.22 9.47
CA ARG A 142 7.18 20.89 8.18
C ARG A 142 8.53 20.54 7.57
N PHE A 143 8.56 20.45 6.25
CA PHE A 143 9.76 20.17 5.44
C PHE A 143 10.41 18.81 5.71
N GLN A 144 9.70 17.87 6.30
CA GLN A 144 10.14 16.49 6.42
C GLN A 144 9.66 15.67 5.24
N LYS A 145 10.52 15.47 4.25
CA LYS A 145 10.19 14.78 3.01
C LYS A 145 10.42 13.27 3.13
N ILE A 146 9.50 12.49 2.57
CA ILE A 146 9.72 11.05 2.38
C ILE A 146 10.98 10.87 1.55
N LYS A 147 11.88 10.02 2.02
CA LYS A 147 13.08 9.66 1.29
C LYS A 147 12.80 8.37 0.52
N TRP A 148 12.78 8.47 -0.79
CA TRP A 148 12.42 7.35 -1.64
C TRP A 148 13.64 6.47 -1.92
N PRO A 149 13.56 5.14 -1.65
CA PRO A 149 14.61 4.22 -2.00
C PRO A 149 14.67 4.00 -3.52
N ARG A 150 15.79 3.50 -4.01
CA ARG A 150 15.93 3.12 -5.43
C ARG A 150 15.29 1.75 -5.73
N HIS A 151 14.21 1.42 -5.06
CA HIS A 151 13.49 0.16 -5.24
C HIS A 151 12.30 0.32 -6.18
N LYS A 152 11.79 -0.82 -6.63
CA LYS A 152 10.54 -0.89 -7.38
C LYS A 152 9.37 -0.56 -6.45
N ILE A 153 8.29 -0.06 -7.04
CA ILE A 153 6.99 0.00 -6.39
C ILE A 153 6.31 -1.36 -6.59
N PHE A 154 5.80 -1.93 -5.52
CA PHE A 154 5.02 -3.16 -5.53
C PHE A 154 3.56 -2.87 -5.19
N ILE A 155 2.65 -3.56 -5.83
CA ILE A 155 1.22 -3.57 -5.53
C ILE A 155 0.82 -5.00 -5.22
N GLY A 156 0.12 -5.21 -4.10
CA GLY A 156 -0.28 -6.53 -3.62
C GLY A 156 0.85 -7.29 -2.88
N LYS A 157 2.01 -6.65 -2.64
CA LYS A 157 3.14 -7.27 -1.95
C LYS A 157 3.97 -6.25 -1.19
N ASP A 158 4.58 -6.69 -0.09
CA ASP A 158 5.57 -5.88 0.64
C ASP A 158 6.94 -5.94 -0.06
N ALA A 159 7.54 -4.77 -0.29
CA ALA A 159 8.84 -4.65 -0.95
C ALA A 159 9.96 -5.40 -0.22
N ASP A 160 9.92 -5.44 1.11
CA ASP A 160 10.94 -6.10 1.94
C ASP A 160 10.88 -7.63 1.90
N LYS A 161 9.75 -8.22 1.53
CA LYS A 161 9.61 -9.68 1.42
C LYS A 161 10.30 -10.24 0.17
N ASP A 162 10.76 -9.40 -0.74
CA ASP A 162 11.54 -9.81 -1.93
C ASP A 162 13.05 -9.93 -1.68
N CYS A 163 13.53 -9.54 -0.52
CA CYS A 163 14.94 -9.71 -0.13
C CYS A 163 15.25 -11.11 0.41
N LEU A 164 14.57 -12.15 -0.05
CA LEU A 164 15.07 -13.50 0.04
C LEU A 164 16.20 -13.63 -0.97
N THR A 165 17.39 -13.17 -0.58
CA THR A 165 18.63 -13.69 -1.19
C THR A 165 18.58 -15.21 -1.09
N PRO A 166 18.76 -15.96 -2.19
CA PRO A 166 19.00 -17.39 -2.09
C PRO A 166 20.21 -17.53 -1.15
N GLN A 167 19.99 -18.12 0.01
CA GLN A 167 21.11 -18.66 0.76
C GLN A 167 21.67 -19.76 -0.14
N MET A 168 22.76 -19.46 -0.86
CA MET A 168 23.59 -20.47 -1.45
C MET A 168 24.21 -21.25 -0.29
N GLY A 169 23.64 -22.45 -0.07
CA GLY A 169 24.27 -23.50 0.71
C GLY A 169 25.42 -24.12 -0.09
#